data_62fe5841617ebc2b0585a5cc4215d6f3
#
_entry.id   62fe5841617ebc2b0585a5cc4215d6f3
#
_cell.length_a   1.000
_cell.length_b   1.000
_cell.length_c   1.000
_cell.angle_alpha   90.00
_cell.angle_beta   90.00
_cell.angle_gamma   90.00
#
_symmetry.space_group_name_H-M   'P 1'
#
loop_
_entity.id
_entity.type
_entity.pdbx_description
1 polymer ?
#
loop_
_entity_poly.entity_id
_entity_poly.type
_entity_poly.pdbx_seq_one_letter_code
_entity_poly.pdbx_strand_id
1 'polypeptide(L)'
;MSGSDVQLVQSLTRGLAVIRAFSGARPRQTLAQVAEATGLPRATVRRFLHTLVAEGYASSDGTVFWLTPKTLELGFSYLSSLGLPAIAQPHLDGLSRKLNESSSLTVLDGSDVVYVARAAANRIMSVNITIGTRFPAYATSMGRVLLADLPSAQLDAYLADTALEPITPETVTSEDALKQLLIDVQRQGYCIVDQELELGLRSVACPVRGDDGKVVAAVNVSAHAGAVGHREVVDKLLPPLQATASAIERDLQTTTLKETS
;
A
#
# COMPACT_ATOMS: atom_id res chain seq x y z
N MET A 1 -23.29 0.35 26.35
CA MET A 1 -24.24 -0.06 25.31
C MET A 1 -23.63 -1.29 24.64
N SER A 2 -24.32 -2.43 24.70
CA SER A 2 -23.87 -3.75 24.23
C SER A 2 -23.37 -3.70 22.78
N GLY A 3 -22.13 -4.17 22.57
CA GLY A 3 -21.63 -4.46 21.24
C GLY A 3 -22.53 -5.51 20.59
N SER A 4 -23.15 -5.17 19.48
CA SER A 4 -23.87 -6.12 18.64
C SER A 4 -22.85 -7.16 18.18
N ASP A 5 -23.04 -8.40 18.61
CA ASP A 5 -22.30 -9.57 18.18
C ASP A 5 -22.57 -9.76 16.68
N VAL A 6 -21.72 -9.18 15.84
CA VAL A 6 -21.84 -9.30 14.37
C VAL A 6 -21.50 -10.75 14.01
N GLN A 7 -22.53 -11.54 13.72
CA GLN A 7 -22.39 -12.93 13.33
C GLN A 7 -21.67 -13.01 11.97
N LEU A 8 -20.36 -13.24 11.99
CA LEU A 8 -19.55 -13.38 10.79
C LEU A 8 -19.88 -14.65 10.02
N VAL A 9 -19.97 -14.54 8.69
CA VAL A 9 -20.08 -15.70 7.79
C VAL A 9 -18.73 -16.38 7.66
N GLN A 10 -18.47 -17.36 8.51
CA GLN A 10 -17.18 -18.05 8.60
C GLN A 10 -16.70 -18.66 7.29
N SER A 11 -17.63 -19.11 6.41
CA SER A 11 -17.26 -19.63 5.08
C SER A 11 -16.63 -18.56 4.21
N LEU A 12 -17.14 -17.32 4.23
CA LEU A 12 -16.56 -16.20 3.48
C LEU A 12 -15.16 -15.85 4.02
N THR A 13 -15.01 -15.72 5.33
CA THR A 13 -13.72 -15.43 5.97
C THR A 13 -12.66 -16.47 5.59
N ARG A 14 -13.00 -17.75 5.64
CA ARG A 14 -12.10 -18.86 5.28
C ARG A 14 -11.80 -18.89 3.79
N GLY A 15 -12.78 -18.61 2.93
CA GLY A 15 -12.58 -18.50 1.48
C GLY A 15 -11.59 -17.39 1.11
N LEU A 16 -11.72 -16.20 1.71
CA LEU A 16 -10.78 -15.10 1.55
C LEU A 16 -9.38 -15.45 2.07
N ALA A 17 -9.27 -16.19 3.17
CA ALA A 17 -7.98 -16.67 3.68
C ALA A 17 -7.29 -17.61 2.68
N VAL A 18 -8.04 -18.51 2.03
CA VAL A 18 -7.51 -19.42 1.00
C VAL A 18 -7.01 -18.64 -0.22
N ILE A 19 -7.73 -17.62 -0.69
CA ILE A 19 -7.27 -16.76 -1.80
C ILE A 19 -5.97 -16.04 -1.41
N ARG A 20 -5.90 -15.45 -0.21
CA ARG A 20 -4.72 -14.72 0.30
C ARG A 20 -3.51 -15.60 0.57
N ALA A 21 -3.66 -16.93 0.66
CA ALA A 21 -2.54 -17.85 0.79
C ALA A 21 -1.63 -17.87 -0.46
N PHE A 22 -2.16 -17.48 -1.62
CA PHE A 22 -1.37 -17.35 -2.85
C PHE A 22 -0.70 -15.98 -2.93
N SER A 23 0.57 -15.97 -3.34
CA SER A 23 1.36 -14.74 -3.48
C SER A 23 2.38 -14.88 -4.60
N GLY A 24 3.08 -13.79 -4.96
CA GLY A 24 4.16 -13.83 -5.93
C GLY A 24 5.29 -14.80 -5.55
N ALA A 25 5.56 -14.97 -4.24
CA ALA A 25 6.52 -15.96 -3.74
C ALA A 25 5.97 -17.40 -3.74
N ARG A 26 4.63 -17.57 -3.70
CA ARG A 26 3.94 -18.87 -3.68
C ARG A 26 2.78 -18.87 -4.70
N PRO A 27 3.06 -18.74 -6.00
CA PRO A 27 2.02 -18.61 -7.01
C PRO A 27 1.30 -19.94 -7.29
N ARG A 28 1.95 -21.06 -7.03
CA ARG A 28 1.41 -22.42 -7.22
C ARG A 28 1.62 -23.21 -5.94
N GLN A 29 0.54 -23.80 -5.40
CA GLN A 29 0.58 -24.50 -4.12
C GLN A 29 -0.25 -25.80 -4.17
N THR A 30 0.24 -26.81 -3.45
CA THR A 30 -0.53 -28.01 -3.16
C THR A 30 -1.59 -27.73 -2.09
N LEU A 31 -2.60 -28.57 -1.98
CA LEU A 31 -3.62 -28.52 -0.92
C LEU A 31 -2.98 -28.49 0.48
N ALA A 32 -1.90 -29.24 0.69
CA ALA A 32 -1.21 -29.30 1.97
C ALA A 32 -0.56 -27.95 2.34
N GLN A 33 0.10 -27.30 1.38
CA GLN A 33 0.73 -25.98 1.58
C GLN A 33 -0.30 -24.90 1.88
N VAL A 34 -1.45 -24.89 1.18
CA VAL A 34 -2.53 -23.94 1.48
C VAL A 34 -3.14 -24.22 2.85
N ALA A 35 -3.28 -25.48 3.26
CA ALA A 35 -3.78 -25.84 4.58
C ALA A 35 -2.83 -25.36 5.68
N GLU A 36 -1.53 -25.52 5.50
CA GLU A 36 -0.49 -25.04 6.42
C GLU A 36 -0.52 -23.50 6.52
N ALA A 37 -0.55 -22.81 5.38
CA ALA A 37 -0.54 -21.34 5.31
C ALA A 37 -1.79 -20.70 5.94
N THR A 38 -2.93 -21.38 5.90
CA THR A 38 -4.21 -20.86 6.42
C THR A 38 -4.57 -21.37 7.82
N GLY A 39 -3.88 -22.40 8.32
CA GLY A 39 -4.25 -23.08 9.56
C GLY A 39 -5.57 -23.87 9.48
N LEU A 40 -6.15 -24.02 8.28
CA LEU A 40 -7.43 -24.69 8.09
C LEU A 40 -7.27 -26.21 7.87
N PRO A 41 -8.25 -27.03 8.31
CA PRO A 41 -8.24 -28.45 8.00
C PRO A 41 -8.20 -28.72 6.49
N ARG A 42 -7.42 -29.73 6.06
CA ARG A 42 -7.27 -30.11 4.64
C ARG A 42 -8.60 -30.32 3.92
N ALA A 43 -9.59 -30.97 4.58
CA ALA A 43 -10.91 -31.17 4.01
C ALA A 43 -11.65 -29.86 3.72
N THR A 44 -11.48 -28.87 4.59
CA THR A 44 -12.03 -27.50 4.41
C THR A 44 -11.35 -26.80 3.26
N VAL A 45 -10.01 -26.76 3.22
CA VAL A 45 -9.24 -26.16 2.12
C VAL A 45 -9.59 -26.80 0.78
N ARG A 46 -9.71 -28.13 0.74
CA ARG A 46 -10.12 -28.84 -0.49
C ARG A 46 -11.44 -28.30 -1.03
N ARG A 47 -12.45 -28.13 -0.18
CA ARG A 47 -13.77 -27.63 -0.60
C ARG A 47 -13.67 -26.21 -1.16
N PHE A 48 -12.91 -25.31 -0.51
CA PHE A 48 -12.71 -23.95 -1.00
C PHE A 48 -11.95 -23.92 -2.33
N LEU A 49 -10.85 -24.67 -2.45
CA LEU A 49 -10.08 -24.75 -3.70
C LEU A 49 -10.93 -25.27 -4.86
N HIS A 50 -11.73 -26.33 -4.64
CA HIS A 50 -12.66 -26.83 -5.68
C HIS A 50 -13.74 -25.81 -6.03
N THR A 51 -14.28 -25.07 -5.06
CA THR A 51 -15.22 -23.98 -5.33
C THR A 51 -14.55 -22.88 -6.16
N LEU A 52 -13.34 -22.44 -5.80
CA LEU A 52 -12.60 -21.44 -6.56
C LEU A 52 -12.30 -21.89 -8.00
N VAL A 53 -12.01 -23.19 -8.21
CA VAL A 53 -11.82 -23.77 -9.55
C VAL A 53 -13.15 -23.78 -10.31
N ALA A 54 -14.24 -24.21 -9.70
CA ALA A 54 -15.56 -24.24 -10.33
C ALA A 54 -16.05 -22.84 -10.72
N GLU A 55 -15.77 -21.84 -9.86
CA GLU A 55 -16.10 -20.43 -10.11
C GLU A 55 -15.07 -19.74 -11.04
N GLY A 56 -13.99 -20.41 -11.42
CA GLY A 56 -12.98 -19.90 -12.34
C GLY A 56 -11.95 -18.93 -11.71
N TYR A 57 -11.96 -18.74 -10.39
CA TYR A 57 -10.96 -17.90 -9.67
C TYR A 57 -9.64 -18.64 -9.43
N ALA A 58 -9.63 -19.97 -9.48
CA ALA A 58 -8.43 -20.77 -9.42
C ALA A 58 -8.42 -21.79 -10.56
N SER A 59 -7.24 -22.36 -10.83
CA SER A 59 -7.06 -23.49 -11.73
C SER A 59 -6.19 -24.54 -11.05
N SER A 60 -6.20 -25.79 -11.56
CA SER A 60 -5.43 -26.91 -11.02
C SER A 60 -5.05 -27.89 -12.12
N ASP A 61 -3.89 -28.54 -11.95
CA ASP A 61 -3.46 -29.70 -12.75
C ASP A 61 -3.77 -31.04 -12.04
N GLY A 62 -4.58 -31.02 -10.98
CA GLY A 62 -4.91 -32.16 -10.14
C GLY A 62 -4.04 -32.30 -8.88
N THR A 63 -2.87 -31.69 -8.85
CA THR A 63 -1.92 -31.76 -7.72
C THR A 63 -1.68 -30.39 -7.09
N VAL A 64 -1.47 -29.38 -7.89
CA VAL A 64 -1.25 -27.99 -7.45
C VAL A 64 -2.36 -27.09 -7.96
N PHE A 65 -2.57 -26.00 -7.24
CA PHE A 65 -3.56 -24.96 -7.51
C PHE A 65 -2.84 -23.63 -7.72
N TRP A 66 -3.44 -22.73 -8.52
CA TRP A 66 -3.00 -21.33 -8.73
C TRP A 66 -4.20 -20.46 -9.02
N LEU A 67 -4.08 -19.15 -8.71
CA LEU A 67 -5.14 -18.19 -9.03
C LEU A 67 -5.16 -17.89 -10.53
N THR A 68 -6.34 -17.60 -11.06
CA THR A 68 -6.55 -17.16 -12.44
C THR A 68 -6.62 -15.64 -12.52
N PRO A 69 -6.50 -15.03 -13.72
CA PRO A 69 -6.73 -13.58 -13.91
C PRO A 69 -8.11 -13.10 -13.44
N LYS A 70 -9.11 -13.97 -13.37
CA LYS A 70 -10.45 -13.63 -12.85
C LYS A 70 -10.40 -13.10 -11.43
N THR A 71 -9.41 -13.49 -10.61
CA THR A 71 -9.24 -12.98 -9.25
C THR A 71 -9.04 -11.46 -9.21
N LEU A 72 -8.53 -10.84 -10.29
CA LEU A 72 -8.37 -9.38 -10.41
C LEU A 72 -9.72 -8.65 -10.39
N GLU A 73 -10.82 -9.30 -10.81
CA GLU A 73 -12.17 -8.71 -10.78
C GLU A 73 -12.57 -8.31 -9.35
N LEU A 74 -12.12 -9.05 -8.32
CA LEU A 74 -12.42 -8.76 -6.92
C LEU A 74 -11.82 -7.43 -6.45
N GLY A 75 -10.67 -7.04 -6.99
CA GLY A 75 -10.02 -5.77 -6.68
C GLY A 75 -10.32 -4.66 -7.68
N PHE A 76 -10.74 -5.02 -8.90
CA PHE A 76 -10.96 -4.06 -9.99
C PHE A 76 -12.06 -3.05 -9.67
N SER A 77 -13.16 -3.50 -9.04
CA SER A 77 -14.25 -2.62 -8.62
C SER A 77 -13.79 -1.54 -7.64
N TYR A 78 -12.88 -1.88 -6.72
CA TYR A 78 -12.27 -0.90 -5.81
C TYR A 78 -11.35 0.07 -6.56
N LEU A 79 -10.41 -0.45 -7.34
CA LEU A 79 -9.43 0.38 -8.06
C LEU A 79 -10.11 1.31 -9.09
N SER A 80 -11.14 0.81 -9.79
CA SER A 80 -11.89 1.61 -10.76
C SER A 80 -12.78 2.66 -10.11
N SER A 81 -13.32 2.39 -8.91
CA SER A 81 -14.14 3.36 -8.18
C SER A 81 -13.33 4.55 -7.65
N LEU A 82 -12.02 4.38 -7.46
CA LEU A 82 -11.17 5.46 -6.98
C LEU A 82 -10.85 6.50 -8.07
N GLY A 83 -10.85 6.13 -9.37
CA GLY A 83 -10.35 6.99 -10.44
C GLY A 83 -8.86 7.40 -10.29
N LEU A 84 -8.45 7.59 -9.05
CA LEU A 84 -7.15 8.08 -8.60
C LEU A 84 -5.95 7.31 -9.17
N PRO A 85 -5.88 5.95 -9.18
CA PRO A 85 -4.74 5.24 -9.76
C PRO A 85 -4.56 5.50 -11.25
N ALA A 86 -5.66 5.58 -12.00
CA ALA A 86 -5.63 5.84 -13.45
C ALA A 86 -5.15 7.27 -13.76
N ILE A 87 -5.59 8.25 -12.95
CA ILE A 87 -5.15 9.64 -13.04
C ILE A 87 -3.66 9.76 -12.67
N ALA A 88 -3.23 9.08 -11.60
CA ALA A 88 -1.86 9.21 -11.09
C ALA A 88 -0.81 8.51 -11.97
N GLN A 89 -1.16 7.39 -12.63
CA GLN A 89 -0.18 6.55 -13.34
C GLN A 89 0.67 7.31 -14.39
N PRO A 90 0.11 8.14 -15.28
CA PRO A 90 0.91 8.91 -16.26
C PRO A 90 1.91 9.87 -15.58
N HIS A 91 1.53 10.47 -14.45
CA HIS A 91 2.38 11.37 -13.67
C HIS A 91 3.54 10.59 -13.00
N LEU A 92 3.25 9.42 -12.43
CA LEU A 92 4.27 8.54 -11.85
C LEU A 92 5.27 8.08 -12.90
N ASP A 93 4.80 7.68 -14.10
CA ASP A 93 5.66 7.28 -15.20
C ASP A 93 6.58 8.43 -15.65
N GLY A 94 6.04 9.66 -15.71
CA GLY A 94 6.80 10.86 -16.01
C GLY A 94 7.89 11.15 -14.96
N LEU A 95 7.52 11.07 -13.67
CA LEU A 95 8.42 11.28 -12.54
C LEU A 95 9.52 10.23 -12.50
N SER A 96 9.17 8.96 -12.64
CA SER A 96 10.13 7.84 -12.63
C SER A 96 11.15 7.95 -13.77
N ARG A 97 10.70 8.28 -14.99
CA ARG A 97 11.62 8.53 -16.12
C ARG A 97 12.54 9.71 -15.87
N LYS A 98 12.03 10.81 -15.32
CA LYS A 98 12.81 12.03 -15.04
C LYS A 98 13.90 11.81 -14.02
N LEU A 99 13.61 11.08 -12.95
CA LEU A 99 14.52 10.85 -11.82
C LEU A 99 15.32 9.56 -11.94
N ASN A 100 14.92 8.64 -12.82
CA ASN A 100 15.45 7.27 -12.89
C ASN A 100 15.34 6.54 -11.54
N GLU A 101 14.27 6.84 -10.78
CA GLU A 101 13.93 6.23 -9.51
C GLU A 101 12.47 5.74 -9.53
N SER A 102 12.16 4.76 -8.69
CA SER A 102 10.78 4.26 -8.57
C SER A 102 9.89 5.28 -7.89
N SER A 103 8.69 5.47 -8.43
CA SER A 103 7.63 6.27 -7.81
C SER A 103 6.37 5.46 -7.60
N SER A 104 5.61 5.77 -6.55
CA SER A 104 4.41 5.01 -6.20
C SER A 104 3.36 5.92 -5.56
N LEU A 105 2.10 5.45 -5.62
CA LEU A 105 0.98 6.05 -4.92
C LEU A 105 0.39 5.03 -3.96
N THR A 106 0.09 5.46 -2.73
CA THR A 106 -0.56 4.63 -1.71
C THR A 106 -1.74 5.32 -1.07
N VAL A 107 -2.63 4.50 -0.53
CA VAL A 107 -3.72 4.90 0.36
C VAL A 107 -3.53 4.26 1.73
N LEU A 108 -4.12 4.84 2.78
CA LEU A 108 -4.12 4.25 4.12
C LEU A 108 -5.28 3.25 4.22
N ASP A 109 -5.00 2.06 4.76
CA ASP A 109 -6.00 1.05 5.04
C ASP A 109 -5.67 0.33 6.36
N GLY A 110 -6.39 0.67 7.41
CA GLY A 110 -6.08 0.23 8.78
C GLY A 110 -4.71 0.75 9.24
N SER A 111 -3.84 -0.18 9.65
CA SER A 111 -2.47 0.13 10.10
C SER A 111 -1.45 0.27 8.97
N ASP A 112 -1.84 -0.04 7.72
CA ASP A 112 -0.94 -0.16 6.60
C ASP A 112 -1.19 0.88 5.51
N VAL A 113 -0.15 1.14 4.72
CA VAL A 113 -0.31 1.71 3.38
C VAL A 113 -0.49 0.60 2.36
N VAL A 114 -1.38 0.83 1.38
CA VAL A 114 -1.61 -0.06 0.24
C VAL A 114 -1.17 0.62 -1.03
N TYR A 115 -0.32 -0.04 -1.80
CA TYR A 115 0.15 0.46 -3.09
C TYR A 115 -0.94 0.31 -4.14
N VAL A 116 -1.41 1.43 -4.71
CA VAL A 116 -2.51 1.47 -5.69
C VAL A 116 -2.04 1.84 -7.10
N ALA A 117 -0.88 2.51 -7.23
CA ALA A 117 -0.22 2.77 -8.50
C ALA A 117 1.30 2.78 -8.32
N ARG A 118 2.07 2.43 -9.37
CA ARG A 118 3.52 2.37 -9.32
C ARG A 118 4.15 2.49 -10.71
N ALA A 119 5.22 3.27 -10.80
CA ALA A 119 6.18 3.27 -11.89
C ALA A 119 7.53 2.78 -11.36
N ALA A 120 7.96 1.59 -11.79
CA ALA A 120 9.23 1.00 -11.37
C ALA A 120 10.39 1.56 -12.20
N ALA A 121 11.49 1.94 -11.54
CA ALA A 121 12.76 2.16 -12.25
C ALA A 121 13.44 0.82 -12.57
N ASN A 122 14.27 0.81 -13.61
CA ASN A 122 15.04 -0.37 -14.04
C ASN A 122 16.23 -0.68 -13.08
N ARG A 123 16.03 -0.55 -11.76
CA ARG A 123 17.04 -0.88 -10.76
C ARG A 123 16.64 -2.13 -10.00
N ILE A 124 17.59 -2.99 -9.70
CA ILE A 124 17.39 -4.17 -8.86
C ILE A 124 17.25 -3.66 -7.42
N MET A 125 16.02 -3.65 -6.92
CA MET A 125 15.71 -3.47 -5.49
C MET A 125 15.34 -4.84 -4.92
N SER A 126 15.70 -5.09 -3.66
CA SER A 126 15.43 -6.36 -2.99
C SER A 126 13.93 -6.58 -2.73
N VAL A 127 13.17 -5.49 -2.51
CA VAL A 127 11.72 -5.58 -2.31
C VAL A 127 10.98 -5.52 -3.63
N ASN A 128 10.28 -6.61 -3.95
CA ASN A 128 9.39 -6.66 -5.10
C ASN A 128 8.02 -6.05 -4.74
N ILE A 129 7.88 -4.74 -4.96
CA ILE A 129 6.65 -3.99 -4.68
C ILE A 129 5.75 -4.04 -5.92
N THR A 130 4.51 -4.47 -5.71
CA THR A 130 3.44 -4.53 -6.72
C THR A 130 2.19 -3.81 -6.22
N ILE A 131 1.23 -3.54 -7.10
CA ILE A 131 -0.10 -3.06 -6.69
C ILE A 131 -0.71 -4.06 -5.71
N GLY A 132 -1.29 -3.57 -4.61
CA GLY A 132 -1.81 -4.37 -3.51
C GLY A 132 -0.78 -4.72 -2.43
N THR A 133 0.52 -4.44 -2.62
CA THR A 133 1.52 -4.59 -1.56
C THR A 133 1.16 -3.70 -0.37
N ARG A 134 1.37 -4.21 0.83
CA ARG A 134 1.07 -3.53 2.10
C ARG A 134 2.33 -3.41 2.93
N PHE A 135 2.51 -2.24 3.57
CA PHE A 135 3.56 -2.01 4.57
C PHE A 135 3.01 -1.21 5.73
N PRO A 136 3.56 -1.38 6.95
CA PRO A 136 3.18 -0.58 8.12
C PRO A 136 3.31 0.91 7.84
N ALA A 137 2.24 1.68 8.11
CA ALA A 137 2.22 3.10 7.78
C ALA A 137 3.28 3.89 8.58
N TYR A 138 3.54 3.53 9.85
CA TYR A 138 4.51 4.21 10.69
C TYR A 138 5.96 4.14 10.17
N ALA A 139 6.31 3.09 9.42
CA ALA A 139 7.67 2.84 8.94
C ALA A 139 7.90 3.30 7.48
N THR A 140 6.91 3.96 6.86
CA THR A 140 7.00 4.42 5.47
C THR A 140 6.81 5.93 5.35
N SER A 141 7.48 6.58 4.38
CA SER A 141 7.32 8.02 4.13
C SER A 141 5.88 8.36 3.72
N MET A 142 5.25 7.53 2.88
CA MET A 142 3.86 7.72 2.47
C MET A 142 2.89 7.52 3.64
N GLY A 143 3.13 6.51 4.46
CA GLY A 143 2.29 6.27 5.64
C GLY A 143 2.34 7.42 6.63
N ARG A 144 3.52 7.97 6.91
CA ARG A 144 3.63 9.15 7.79
C ARG A 144 2.94 10.39 7.23
N VAL A 145 2.96 10.59 5.91
CA VAL A 145 2.19 11.65 5.26
C VAL A 145 0.69 11.47 5.48
N LEU A 146 0.19 10.24 5.33
CA LEU A 146 -1.23 9.91 5.54
C LEU A 146 -1.63 10.00 7.02
N LEU A 147 -0.80 9.49 7.93
CA LEU A 147 -1.03 9.56 9.38
C LEU A 147 -1.02 11.00 9.89
N ALA A 148 -0.18 11.88 9.34
CA ALA A 148 -0.07 13.27 9.75
C ALA A 148 -1.32 14.11 9.43
N ASP A 149 -2.18 13.67 8.50
CA ASP A 149 -3.44 14.35 8.15
C ASP A 149 -4.65 13.77 8.92
N LEU A 150 -4.47 12.69 9.68
CA LEU A 150 -5.56 12.11 10.46
C LEU A 150 -6.02 13.06 11.56
N PRO A 151 -7.34 13.15 11.83
CA PRO A 151 -7.84 13.75 13.05
C PRO A 151 -7.21 13.12 14.30
N SER A 152 -6.95 13.91 15.35
CA SER A 152 -6.26 13.44 16.57
C SER A 152 -6.85 12.15 17.15
N ALA A 153 -8.17 12.05 17.22
CA ALA A 153 -8.85 10.86 17.74
C ALA A 153 -8.60 9.59 16.89
N GLN A 154 -8.43 9.74 15.55
CA GLN A 154 -8.11 8.62 14.67
C GLN A 154 -6.63 8.25 14.77
N LEU A 155 -5.74 9.22 14.91
CA LEU A 155 -4.33 8.96 15.16
C LEU A 155 -4.11 8.27 16.50
N ASP A 156 -4.80 8.69 17.57
CA ASP A 156 -4.72 8.03 18.87
C ASP A 156 -5.24 6.59 18.80
N ALA A 157 -6.33 6.33 18.08
CA ALA A 157 -6.83 4.97 17.84
C ALA A 157 -5.83 4.13 17.05
N TYR A 158 -5.21 4.69 15.99
CA TYR A 158 -4.17 4.03 15.22
C TYR A 158 -2.99 3.60 16.11
N LEU A 159 -2.51 4.49 16.96
CA LEU A 159 -1.37 4.23 17.85
C LEU A 159 -1.72 3.21 18.95
N ALA A 160 -2.96 3.23 19.46
CA ALA A 160 -3.42 2.25 20.44
C ALA A 160 -3.51 0.81 19.86
N ASP A 161 -3.86 0.70 18.57
CA ASP A 161 -4.07 -0.59 17.90
C ASP A 161 -2.83 -1.09 17.13
N THR A 162 -1.75 -0.28 17.02
CA THR A 162 -0.58 -0.61 16.20
C THR A 162 0.67 -0.80 17.04
N ALA A 163 1.23 -2.00 17.04
CA ALA A 163 2.55 -2.24 17.59
C ALA A 163 3.63 -1.64 16.68
N LEU A 164 4.46 -0.74 17.21
CA LEU A 164 5.57 -0.15 16.46
C LEU A 164 6.79 -1.10 16.52
N GLU A 165 6.78 -2.13 15.69
CA GLU A 165 7.80 -3.17 15.63
C GLU A 165 9.12 -2.63 15.02
N PRO A 166 10.30 -3.02 15.54
CA PRO A 166 11.58 -2.67 14.94
C PRO A 166 11.86 -3.51 13.68
N ILE A 167 11.53 -2.97 12.50
CA ILE A 167 11.76 -3.64 11.21
C ILE A 167 13.25 -3.63 10.85
N THR A 168 13.90 -2.50 11.13
CA THR A 168 15.35 -2.30 11.03
C THR A 168 15.87 -1.64 12.31
N PRO A 169 17.19 -1.54 12.54
CA PRO A 169 17.73 -0.77 13.65
C PRO A 169 17.37 0.73 13.60
N GLU A 170 17.02 1.26 12.44
CA GLU A 170 16.68 2.67 12.21
C GLU A 170 15.18 2.94 12.40
N THR A 171 14.34 1.92 12.54
CA THR A 171 12.88 2.08 12.66
C THR A 171 12.52 2.83 13.94
N VAL A 172 11.69 3.88 13.78
CA VAL A 172 11.12 4.61 14.93
C VAL A 172 10.06 3.74 15.61
N THR A 173 10.30 3.36 16.86
CA THR A 173 9.45 2.48 17.69
C THR A 173 8.83 3.21 18.88
N SER A 174 9.18 4.47 19.12
CA SER A 174 8.60 5.30 20.19
C SER A 174 7.37 6.05 19.65
N GLU A 175 6.25 5.92 20.35
CA GLU A 175 5.00 6.62 20.04
C GLU A 175 5.19 8.14 20.09
N ASP A 176 5.88 8.66 21.13
CA ASP A 176 6.13 10.08 21.27
C ASP A 176 7.03 10.63 20.15
N ALA A 177 8.06 9.86 19.77
CA ALA A 177 8.93 10.23 18.65
C ALA A 177 8.15 10.24 17.33
N LEU A 178 7.29 9.25 17.10
CA LEU A 178 6.43 9.21 15.91
C LEU A 178 5.47 10.39 15.88
N LYS A 179 4.78 10.72 17.00
CA LYS A 179 3.88 11.88 17.10
C LYS A 179 4.62 13.17 16.74
N GLN A 180 5.84 13.37 17.26
CA GLN A 180 6.62 14.55 16.94
C GLN A 180 6.98 14.62 15.46
N LEU A 181 7.40 13.51 14.86
CA LEU A 181 7.66 13.42 13.42
C LEU A 181 6.43 13.74 12.57
N LEU A 182 5.25 13.27 12.97
CA LEU A 182 4.00 13.56 12.26
C LEU A 182 3.63 15.05 12.30
N ILE A 183 3.87 15.72 13.41
CA ILE A 183 3.70 17.18 13.52
C ILE A 183 4.64 17.91 12.54
N ASP A 184 5.90 17.48 12.46
CA ASP A 184 6.86 18.06 11.52
C ASP A 184 6.47 17.79 10.06
N VAL A 185 5.99 16.59 9.75
CA VAL A 185 5.47 16.22 8.42
C VAL A 185 4.28 17.08 8.02
N GLN A 186 3.33 17.30 8.92
CA GLN A 186 2.18 18.17 8.69
C GLN A 186 2.61 19.61 8.38
N ARG A 187 3.58 20.13 9.12
CA ARG A 187 4.08 21.51 8.97
C ARG A 187 4.85 21.72 7.68
N GLN A 188 5.72 20.78 7.30
CA GLN A 188 6.60 20.92 6.13
C GLN A 188 5.99 20.41 4.83
N GLY A 189 4.91 19.59 4.91
CA GLY A 189 4.20 19.07 3.74
C GLY A 189 4.88 17.91 3.00
N TYR A 190 5.87 17.26 3.62
CA TYR A 190 6.51 16.05 3.09
C TYR A 190 7.12 15.22 4.21
N CYS A 191 7.44 13.95 3.92
CA CYS A 191 8.16 13.07 4.84
C CYS A 191 9.34 12.39 4.14
N ILE A 192 10.48 12.34 4.81
CA ILE A 192 11.62 11.49 4.42
C ILE A 192 11.73 10.37 5.44
N VAL A 193 11.85 9.12 4.95
CA VAL A 193 12.16 7.93 5.74
C VAL A 193 13.46 7.36 5.23
N ASP A 194 14.39 7.14 6.14
CA ASP A 194 15.74 6.68 5.83
C ASP A 194 16.01 5.32 6.47
N GLN A 195 15.96 4.27 5.66
CA GLN A 195 16.32 2.90 6.04
C GLN A 195 15.45 2.27 7.15
N GLU A 196 14.29 2.84 7.46
CA GLU A 196 13.41 2.34 8.53
C GLU A 196 12.59 1.12 8.13
N LEU A 197 12.19 1.01 6.85
CA LEU A 197 11.47 -0.15 6.30
C LEU A 197 12.44 -1.23 5.82
N GLU A 198 13.59 -0.82 5.26
CA GLU A 198 14.61 -1.71 4.71
C GLU A 198 15.95 -0.96 4.69
N LEU A 199 17.02 -1.63 5.15
CA LEU A 199 18.38 -1.06 5.08
C LEU A 199 18.76 -0.78 3.61
N GLY A 200 19.34 0.38 3.38
CA GLY A 200 19.67 0.85 2.03
C GLY A 200 18.54 1.52 1.27
N LEU A 201 17.30 1.54 1.81
CA LEU A 201 16.16 2.21 1.19
C LEU A 201 15.96 3.60 1.82
N ARG A 202 15.94 4.64 0.99
CA ARG A 202 15.55 6.00 1.39
C ARG A 202 14.41 6.47 0.52
N SER A 203 13.37 7.04 1.13
CA SER A 203 12.19 7.51 0.40
C SER A 203 11.72 8.87 0.88
N VAL A 204 11.18 9.66 -0.05
CA VAL A 204 10.50 10.92 0.24
C VAL A 204 9.07 10.85 -0.31
N ALA A 205 8.11 11.33 0.47
CA ALA A 205 6.70 11.35 0.08
C ALA A 205 6.06 12.72 0.29
N CYS A 206 5.07 13.02 -0.56
CA CYS A 206 4.19 14.18 -0.48
C CYS A 206 2.73 13.74 -0.43
N PRO A 207 1.84 14.52 0.21
CA PRO A 207 0.41 14.31 0.19
C PRO A 207 -0.17 14.55 -1.22
N VAL A 208 -1.25 13.85 -1.52
CA VAL A 208 -2.17 14.13 -2.62
C VAL A 208 -3.52 14.42 -1.99
N ARG A 209 -4.06 15.63 -2.25
CA ARG A 209 -5.29 16.10 -1.62
C ARG A 209 -6.47 16.00 -2.57
N GLY A 210 -7.61 15.65 -2.01
CA GLY A 210 -8.90 15.71 -2.70
C GLY A 210 -9.48 17.13 -2.73
N ASP A 211 -10.68 17.25 -3.31
CA ASP A 211 -11.39 18.53 -3.47
C ASP A 211 -11.77 19.18 -2.13
N ASP A 212 -11.92 18.39 -1.07
CA ASP A 212 -12.19 18.87 0.29
C ASP A 212 -10.91 19.28 1.06
N GLY A 213 -9.75 19.25 0.42
CA GLY A 213 -8.45 19.57 0.98
C GLY A 213 -7.83 18.49 1.87
N LYS A 214 -8.52 17.38 2.12
CA LYS A 214 -7.98 16.24 2.90
C LYS A 214 -7.01 15.42 2.08
N VAL A 215 -6.05 14.81 2.73
CA VAL A 215 -5.12 13.88 2.11
C VAL A 215 -5.84 12.56 1.79
N VAL A 216 -6.02 12.28 0.50
CA VAL A 216 -6.67 11.05 0.01
C VAL A 216 -5.67 9.97 -0.36
N ALA A 217 -4.42 10.36 -0.64
CA ALA A 217 -3.31 9.47 -0.98
C ALA A 217 -1.97 10.12 -0.67
N ALA A 218 -0.89 9.34 -0.76
CA ALA A 218 0.47 9.85 -0.72
C ALA A 218 1.26 9.33 -1.92
N VAL A 219 2.08 10.19 -2.51
CA VAL A 219 2.98 9.86 -3.63
C VAL A 219 4.43 9.91 -3.14
N ASN A 220 5.27 8.98 -3.60
CA ASN A 220 6.67 8.93 -3.22
C ASN A 220 7.64 8.75 -4.38
N VAL A 221 8.91 9.02 -4.07
CA VAL A 221 10.08 8.54 -4.78
C VAL A 221 10.95 7.76 -3.80
N SER A 222 11.42 6.60 -4.24
CA SER A 222 12.32 5.73 -3.46
C SER A 222 13.64 5.57 -4.18
N ALA A 223 14.74 5.79 -3.46
CA ALA A 223 16.11 5.70 -3.94
C ALA A 223 16.97 4.84 -3.01
N HIS A 224 18.13 4.38 -3.50
CA HIS A 224 19.12 3.69 -2.68
C HIS A 224 19.90 4.70 -1.82
N ALA A 225 19.92 4.51 -0.49
CA ALA A 225 20.52 5.43 0.47
C ALA A 225 22.02 5.66 0.22
N GLY A 226 22.73 4.65 -0.32
CA GLY A 226 24.15 4.79 -0.71
C GLY A 226 24.39 5.58 -2.00
N ALA A 227 23.35 5.80 -2.82
CA ALA A 227 23.46 6.53 -4.08
C ALA A 227 22.94 7.98 -3.97
N VAL A 228 21.97 8.22 -3.08
CA VAL A 228 21.32 9.54 -2.92
C VAL A 228 21.39 9.94 -1.45
N GLY A 229 22.18 10.96 -1.15
CA GLY A 229 22.34 11.51 0.19
C GLY A 229 21.09 12.26 0.67
N HIS A 230 20.94 12.48 1.98
CA HIS A 230 19.77 13.17 2.56
C HIS A 230 19.54 14.57 1.92
N ARG A 231 20.61 15.34 1.74
CA ARG A 231 20.51 16.66 1.09
C ARG A 231 20.06 16.56 -0.37
N GLU A 232 20.52 15.56 -1.10
CA GLU A 232 20.10 15.34 -2.48
C GLU A 232 18.64 14.95 -2.60
N VAL A 233 18.05 14.27 -1.61
CA VAL A 233 16.60 14.02 -1.57
C VAL A 233 15.84 15.33 -1.58
N VAL A 234 16.25 16.29 -0.73
CA VAL A 234 15.58 17.60 -0.62
C VAL A 234 15.82 18.44 -1.87
N ASP A 235 17.05 18.46 -2.38
CA ASP A 235 17.43 19.37 -3.48
C ASP A 235 17.00 18.83 -4.87
N LYS A 236 17.00 17.49 -5.06
CA LYS A 236 16.81 16.89 -6.38
C LYS A 236 15.50 16.07 -6.54
N LEU A 237 15.07 15.36 -5.48
CA LEU A 237 13.89 14.49 -5.58
C LEU A 237 12.60 15.19 -5.15
N LEU A 238 12.65 15.98 -4.08
CA LEU A 238 11.46 16.61 -3.50
C LEU A 238 10.79 17.62 -4.45
N PRO A 239 11.46 18.56 -5.14
CA PRO A 239 10.77 19.52 -5.98
C PRO A 239 9.98 18.88 -7.15
N PRO A 240 10.53 17.91 -7.92
CA PRO A 240 9.75 17.23 -8.95
C PRO A 240 8.63 16.35 -8.37
N LEU A 241 8.80 15.79 -7.17
CA LEU A 241 7.76 15.03 -6.49
C LEU A 241 6.58 15.93 -6.09
N GLN A 242 6.84 17.11 -5.51
CA GLN A 242 5.81 18.10 -5.17
C GLN A 242 5.05 18.58 -6.41
N ALA A 243 5.77 18.84 -7.50
CA ALA A 243 5.15 19.21 -8.78
C ALA A 243 4.23 18.09 -9.32
N THR A 244 4.64 16.82 -9.13
CA THR A 244 3.85 15.64 -9.50
C THR A 244 2.60 15.50 -8.63
N ALA A 245 2.72 15.64 -7.31
CA ALA A 245 1.57 15.61 -6.38
C ALA A 245 0.54 16.68 -6.79
N SER A 246 0.97 17.93 -6.99
CA SER A 246 0.10 19.03 -7.43
C SER A 246 -0.54 18.80 -8.80
N ALA A 247 0.13 18.09 -9.73
CA ALA A 247 -0.43 17.74 -11.01
C ALA A 247 -1.55 16.70 -10.88
N ILE A 248 -1.33 15.67 -10.06
CA ILE A 248 -2.35 14.66 -9.73
C ILE A 248 -3.58 15.32 -9.08
N GLU A 249 -3.38 16.22 -8.12
CA GLU A 249 -4.48 16.96 -7.46
C GLU A 249 -5.35 17.74 -8.45
N ARG A 250 -4.72 18.48 -9.40
CA ARG A 250 -5.46 19.23 -10.44
C ARG A 250 -6.28 18.32 -11.34
N ASP A 251 -5.73 17.18 -11.73
CA ASP A 251 -6.42 16.24 -12.62
C ASP A 251 -7.58 15.53 -11.90
N LEU A 252 -7.44 15.26 -10.58
CA LEU A 252 -8.52 14.78 -9.73
C LEU A 252 -9.70 15.76 -9.72
N GLN A 253 -9.46 17.03 -9.45
CA GLN A 253 -10.48 18.08 -9.43
C GLN A 253 -11.22 18.19 -10.77
N THR A 254 -10.49 18.08 -11.87
CA THR A 254 -11.08 18.17 -13.22
C THR A 254 -11.99 16.97 -13.52
N THR A 255 -11.70 15.80 -12.97
CA THR A 255 -12.49 14.57 -13.18
C THR A 255 -13.77 14.59 -12.35
N THR A 256 -13.72 15.01 -11.09
CA THR A 256 -14.89 15.14 -10.21
C THR A 256 -15.94 16.12 -10.78
N LEU A 257 -15.49 17.23 -11.37
CA LEU A 257 -16.39 18.21 -12.01
C LEU A 257 -17.13 17.64 -13.23
N LYS A 258 -16.55 16.69 -13.97
CA LYS A 258 -17.19 16.06 -15.13
C LYS A 258 -18.23 15.00 -14.76
N GLU A 259 -18.06 14.33 -13.60
CA GLU A 259 -19.02 13.33 -13.11
C GLU A 259 -20.25 13.96 -12.46
N THR A 260 -20.19 15.24 -12.08
CA THR A 260 -21.28 15.98 -11.43
C THR A 260 -22.10 16.84 -12.41
N SER A 261 -21.73 16.87 -13.68
CA SER A 261 -22.39 17.62 -14.78
C SER A 261 -23.14 16.71 -15.74
#